data_ef020cd271da2c4e8281ea6f330c3a25
#
_entry.id   ef020cd271da2c4e8281ea6f330c3a25
#
_cell.length_a   1.000
_cell.length_b   1.000
_cell.length_c   1.000
_cell.angle_alpha   90.00
_cell.angle_beta   90.00
_cell.angle_gamma   90.00
#
_symmetry.space_group_name_H-M   'P 1'
#
loop_
_entity.id
_entity.type
_entity.pdbx_description
1 polymer ?
#
loop_
_entity_poly.entity_id
_entity_poly.type
_entity_poly.pdbx_seq_one_letter_code
_entity_poly.pdbx_strand_id
1 'polypeptide(L)'
;MSDRELLFEISLMLNPIREKINDMSNDIDHMKADIDSMKADINGMKADIDSMKADIDSMKADINGMKADISDIKKRVTNIELTQENVILPRLNTIEACYTSTYDRYKDSVEDYDSMKQDITV
;
A
#
# COMPACT_ATOMS: atom_id res chain seq x y z
N MET A 1 60.00 -22.83 59.90
CA MET A 1 59.76 -21.83 58.84
C MET A 1 59.91 -20.46 59.46
N SER A 2 60.79 -19.62 58.94
CA SER A 2 60.97 -18.28 59.44
C SER A 2 59.82 -17.37 59.01
N ASP A 3 59.66 -16.25 59.70
CA ASP A 3 58.60 -15.27 59.32
C ASP A 3 58.86 -14.76 57.91
N ARG A 4 60.08 -14.62 57.49
CA ARG A 4 60.43 -14.16 56.13
C ARG A 4 60.05 -15.18 55.07
N GLU A 5 60.20 -16.43 55.29
CA GLU A 5 59.79 -17.51 54.40
C GLU A 5 58.30 -17.59 54.30
N LEU A 6 57.61 -17.44 55.40
CA LEU A 6 56.18 -17.42 55.45
C LEU A 6 55.61 -16.27 54.65
N LEU A 7 56.16 -15.08 54.80
CA LEU A 7 55.75 -13.88 54.02
C LEU A 7 55.98 -14.06 52.52
N PHE A 8 57.08 -14.72 52.14
CA PHE A 8 57.36 -15.01 50.74
C PHE A 8 56.37 -15.97 50.14
N GLU A 9 55.99 -17.01 50.85
CA GLU A 9 54.94 -17.97 50.38
C GLU A 9 53.58 -17.34 50.27
N ILE A 10 53.19 -16.47 51.19
CA ILE A 10 51.96 -15.72 51.14
C ILE A 10 51.96 -14.84 49.89
N SER A 11 53.03 -14.15 49.61
CA SER A 11 53.20 -13.33 48.41
C SER A 11 53.04 -14.12 47.12
N LEU A 12 53.63 -15.33 47.07
CA LEU A 12 53.50 -16.24 45.92
C LEU A 12 52.05 -16.72 45.72
N MET A 13 51.28 -16.88 46.80
CA MET A 13 49.90 -17.28 46.74
C MET A 13 49.00 -16.12 46.32
N LEU A 14 49.35 -14.90 46.71
CA LEU A 14 48.59 -13.70 46.43
C LEU A 14 48.73 -13.23 44.97
N ASN A 15 49.87 -13.42 44.34
CA ASN A 15 50.14 -12.97 42.99
C ASN A 15 49.15 -13.54 41.95
N PRO A 16 48.88 -14.85 41.89
CA PRO A 16 47.88 -15.39 40.99
C PRO A 16 46.48 -14.84 41.26
N ILE A 17 46.13 -14.58 42.51
CA ILE A 17 44.83 -14.03 42.90
C ILE A 17 44.71 -12.59 42.37
N ARG A 18 45.75 -11.77 42.49
CA ARG A 18 45.81 -10.42 41.94
C ARG A 18 45.63 -10.43 40.42
N GLU A 19 46.30 -11.33 39.73
CA GLU A 19 46.20 -11.47 38.28
C GLU A 19 44.77 -11.80 37.89
N LYS A 20 44.11 -12.75 38.55
CA LYS A 20 42.72 -13.10 38.32
C LYS A 20 41.77 -11.95 38.59
N ILE A 21 42.02 -11.19 39.65
CA ILE A 21 41.20 -10.01 39.95
C ILE A 21 41.34 -8.96 38.85
N ASN A 22 42.56 -8.74 38.37
CA ASN A 22 42.79 -7.80 37.26
C ASN A 22 42.10 -8.28 35.98
N ASP A 23 42.16 -9.57 35.66
CA ASP A 23 41.48 -10.16 34.51
C ASP A 23 39.97 -10.01 34.62
N MET A 24 39.42 -10.27 35.81
CA MET A 24 37.98 -10.09 36.08
C MET A 24 37.58 -8.63 35.96
N SER A 25 38.38 -7.70 36.42
CA SER A 25 38.14 -6.26 36.29
C SER A 25 38.10 -5.84 34.83
N ASN A 26 39.02 -6.34 34.00
CA ASN A 26 39.03 -6.09 32.56
C ASN A 26 37.80 -6.69 31.88
N ASP A 27 37.39 -7.90 32.26
CA ASP A 27 36.19 -8.56 31.73
C ASP A 27 34.92 -7.76 32.07
N ILE A 28 34.84 -7.23 33.28
CA ILE A 28 33.74 -6.39 33.72
C ILE A 28 33.69 -5.10 32.90
N ASP A 29 34.81 -4.47 32.63
CA ASP A 29 34.89 -3.26 31.80
C ASP A 29 34.42 -3.56 30.36
N HIS A 30 34.83 -4.70 29.79
CA HIS A 30 34.33 -5.13 28.48
C HIS A 30 32.82 -5.37 28.48
N MET A 31 32.30 -6.03 29.52
CA MET A 31 30.88 -6.26 29.67
C MET A 31 30.09 -4.95 29.78
N LYS A 32 30.62 -3.98 30.52
CA LYS A 32 30.01 -2.62 30.60
C LYS A 32 29.95 -1.95 29.23
N ALA A 33 31.03 -2.02 28.46
CA ALA A 33 31.08 -1.47 27.12
C ALA A 33 30.06 -2.16 26.21
N ASP A 34 29.94 -3.49 26.30
CA ASP A 34 28.96 -4.25 25.53
C ASP A 34 27.51 -3.89 25.89
N ILE A 35 27.24 -3.69 27.18
CA ILE A 35 25.92 -3.25 27.66
C ILE A 35 25.60 -1.87 27.13
N ASP A 36 26.54 -0.95 27.12
CA ASP A 36 26.33 0.40 26.58
C ASP A 36 26.04 0.35 25.08
N SER A 37 26.74 -0.50 24.34
CA SER A 37 26.45 -0.73 22.91
C SER A 37 25.07 -1.30 22.69
N MET A 38 24.66 -2.27 23.51
CA MET A 38 23.30 -2.84 23.44
C MET A 38 22.22 -1.81 23.76
N LYS A 39 22.45 -0.93 24.73
CA LYS A 39 21.54 0.16 25.05
C LYS A 39 21.38 1.12 23.87
N ALA A 40 22.48 1.46 23.21
CA ALA A 40 22.43 2.30 22.01
C ALA A 40 21.64 1.62 20.88
N ASP A 41 21.86 0.32 20.66
CA ASP A 41 21.12 -0.46 19.66
C ASP A 41 19.63 -0.53 19.97
N ILE A 42 19.26 -0.72 21.23
CA ILE A 42 17.86 -0.73 21.66
C ILE A 42 17.22 0.62 21.41
N ASN A 43 17.91 1.72 21.71
CA ASN A 43 17.38 3.06 21.44
C ASN A 43 17.17 3.29 19.93
N GLY A 44 18.10 2.81 19.09
CA GLY A 44 17.95 2.84 17.64
C GLY A 44 16.73 2.05 17.18
N MET A 45 16.53 0.85 17.72
CA MET A 45 15.36 0.03 17.40
C MET A 45 14.04 0.69 17.84
N LYS A 46 14.02 1.34 18.98
CA LYS A 46 12.85 2.11 19.44
C LYS A 46 12.50 3.24 18.48
N ALA A 47 13.50 3.97 18.02
CA ALA A 47 13.31 5.03 17.04
C ALA A 47 12.76 4.48 15.71
N ASP A 48 13.27 3.33 15.25
CA ASP A 48 12.79 2.67 14.04
C ASP A 48 11.33 2.22 14.19
N ILE A 49 10.97 1.68 15.35
CA ILE A 49 9.59 1.27 15.63
C ILE A 49 8.66 2.47 15.61
N ASP A 50 9.06 3.60 16.18
CA ASP A 50 8.25 4.82 16.16
C ASP A 50 8.05 5.33 14.73
N SER A 51 9.08 5.28 13.89
CA SER A 51 8.99 5.61 12.47
C SER A 51 8.02 4.67 11.74
N MET A 52 8.09 3.36 12.00
CA MET A 52 7.18 2.39 11.41
C MET A 52 5.73 2.63 11.84
N LYS A 53 5.50 2.99 13.08
CA LYS A 53 4.15 3.36 13.57
C LYS A 53 3.60 4.56 12.82
N ALA A 54 4.42 5.59 12.61
CA ALA A 54 4.02 6.75 11.83
C ALA A 54 3.68 6.39 10.38
N ASP A 55 4.47 5.53 9.76
CA ASP A 55 4.22 5.05 8.41
C ASP A 55 2.91 4.26 8.31
N ILE A 56 2.64 3.41 9.30
CA ILE A 56 1.39 2.65 9.38
C ILE A 56 0.18 3.59 9.51
N ASP A 57 0.29 4.63 10.32
CA ASP A 57 -0.79 5.62 10.46
C ASP A 57 -1.05 6.36 9.15
N SER A 58 0.01 6.72 8.42
CA SER A 58 -0.10 7.31 7.08
C SER A 58 -0.78 6.36 6.10
N MET A 59 -0.39 5.09 6.11
CA MET A 59 -1.03 4.08 5.25
C MET A 59 -2.50 3.88 5.58
N LYS A 60 -2.88 3.91 6.86
CA LYS A 60 -4.30 3.85 7.27
C LYS A 60 -5.10 5.02 6.73
N ALA A 61 -4.52 6.23 6.79
CA ALA A 61 -5.16 7.41 6.22
C ALA A 61 -5.35 7.29 4.72
N ASP A 62 -4.34 6.80 4.00
CA ASP A 62 -4.40 6.57 2.55
C ASP A 62 -5.46 5.53 2.20
N ILE A 63 -5.55 4.44 2.95
CA ILE A 63 -6.57 3.40 2.76
C ILE A 63 -7.97 3.97 2.96
N ASN A 64 -8.18 4.82 3.96
CA ASN A 64 -9.46 5.47 4.19
C ASN A 64 -9.83 6.40 3.04
N GLY A 65 -8.86 7.14 2.49
CA GLY A 65 -9.04 7.95 1.29
C GLY A 65 -9.44 7.11 0.09
N MET A 66 -8.76 5.99 -0.13
CA MET A 66 -9.10 5.06 -1.21
C MET A 66 -10.49 4.46 -1.06
N LYS A 67 -10.91 4.12 0.15
CA LYS A 67 -12.27 3.62 0.42
C LYS A 67 -13.33 4.66 0.06
N ALA A 68 -13.09 5.93 0.39
CA ALA A 68 -13.99 7.03 0.03
C ALA A 68 -14.06 7.19 -1.49
N ASP A 69 -12.93 7.14 -2.19
CA ASP A 69 -12.85 7.23 -3.64
C ASP A 69 -13.60 6.07 -4.31
N ILE A 70 -13.44 4.85 -3.81
CA ILE A 70 -14.16 3.68 -4.31
C ILE A 70 -15.66 3.84 -4.14
N SER A 71 -16.10 4.36 -3.01
CA SER A 71 -17.52 4.63 -2.76
C SER A 71 -18.09 5.63 -3.76
N ASP A 72 -17.35 6.70 -4.05
CA ASP A 72 -17.75 7.71 -5.04
C ASP A 72 -17.80 7.12 -6.45
N ILE A 73 -16.81 6.31 -6.82
CA ILE A 73 -16.77 5.63 -8.12
C ILE A 73 -17.98 4.70 -8.26
N LYS A 74 -18.32 3.94 -7.23
CA LYS A 74 -19.49 3.07 -7.24
C LYS A 74 -20.78 3.85 -7.50
N LYS A 75 -20.95 5.00 -6.84
CA LYS A 75 -22.12 5.87 -7.05
C LYS A 75 -22.17 6.39 -8.48
N ARG A 76 -21.02 6.83 -9.01
CA ARG A 76 -20.94 7.34 -10.39
C ARG A 76 -21.24 6.26 -11.41
N VAL A 77 -20.71 5.05 -11.20
CA VAL A 77 -20.98 3.91 -12.07
C VAL A 77 -22.47 3.56 -12.04
N THR A 78 -23.08 3.50 -10.87
CA THR A 78 -24.52 3.23 -10.73
C THR A 78 -25.34 4.30 -11.47
N ASN A 79 -25.00 5.57 -11.35
CA ASN A 79 -25.68 6.64 -12.05
C ASN A 79 -25.53 6.55 -13.58
N ILE A 80 -24.35 6.18 -14.05
CA ILE A 80 -24.08 5.95 -15.46
C ILE A 80 -24.93 4.78 -15.99
N GLU A 81 -24.97 3.67 -15.26
CA GLU A 81 -25.77 2.50 -15.62
C GLU A 81 -27.27 2.85 -15.70
N LEU A 82 -27.78 3.55 -14.69
CA LEU A 82 -29.18 4.00 -14.68
C LEU A 82 -29.49 4.93 -15.84
N THR A 83 -28.59 5.84 -16.15
CA THR A 83 -28.76 6.76 -17.29
C THR A 83 -28.76 6.00 -18.62
N GLN A 84 -27.87 5.02 -18.79
CA GLN A 84 -27.86 4.16 -19.97
C GLN A 84 -29.18 3.44 -20.14
N GLU A 85 -29.67 2.78 -19.09
CA GLU A 85 -30.85 1.95 -19.14
C GLU A 85 -32.14 2.79 -19.33
N ASN A 86 -32.27 3.92 -18.64
CA ASN A 86 -33.49 4.65 -18.55
C ASN A 86 -33.60 5.83 -19.54
N VAL A 87 -32.47 6.30 -20.06
CA VAL A 87 -32.46 7.48 -20.95
C VAL A 87 -31.84 7.15 -22.30
N ILE A 88 -30.59 6.64 -22.31
CA ILE A 88 -29.85 6.48 -23.56
C ILE A 88 -30.41 5.36 -24.43
N LEU A 89 -30.59 4.16 -23.88
CA LEU A 89 -31.12 3.02 -24.64
C LEU A 89 -32.52 3.28 -25.19
N PRO A 90 -33.48 3.81 -24.41
CA PRO A 90 -34.78 4.16 -24.95
C PRO A 90 -34.72 5.21 -26.08
N ARG A 91 -33.84 6.20 -25.95
CA ARG A 91 -33.66 7.22 -27.01
C ARG A 91 -33.06 6.65 -28.27
N LEU A 92 -32.06 5.78 -28.13
CA LEU A 92 -31.44 5.07 -29.25
C LEU A 92 -32.46 4.19 -29.96
N ASN A 93 -33.29 3.46 -29.22
CA ASN A 93 -34.35 2.64 -29.77
C ASN A 93 -35.38 3.48 -30.57
N THR A 94 -35.75 4.65 -30.05
CA THR A 94 -36.64 5.58 -30.71
C THR A 94 -36.04 6.13 -32.00
N ILE A 95 -34.76 6.53 -31.97
CA ILE A 95 -34.02 7.02 -33.14
C ILE A 95 -33.91 5.92 -34.21
N GLU A 96 -33.61 4.70 -33.83
CA GLU A 96 -33.53 3.56 -34.72
C GLU A 96 -34.89 3.30 -35.38
N ALA A 97 -35.96 3.30 -34.60
CA ALA A 97 -37.31 3.12 -35.12
C ALA A 97 -37.71 4.23 -36.11
N CYS A 98 -37.37 5.48 -35.81
CA CYS A 98 -37.61 6.61 -36.71
C CYS A 98 -36.80 6.48 -38.00
N TYR A 99 -35.55 6.07 -37.90
CA TYR A 99 -34.71 5.88 -39.09
C TYR A 99 -35.27 4.79 -39.99
N THR A 100 -35.61 3.64 -39.43
CA THR A 100 -36.18 2.52 -40.16
C THR A 100 -37.49 2.92 -40.85
N SER A 101 -38.37 3.60 -40.14
CA SER A 101 -39.64 4.10 -40.70
C SER A 101 -39.44 5.09 -41.85
N THR A 102 -38.47 6.01 -41.68
CA THR A 102 -38.13 6.99 -42.72
C THR A 102 -37.55 6.33 -43.96
N TYR A 103 -36.68 5.35 -43.74
CA TYR A 103 -36.06 4.56 -44.83
C TYR A 103 -37.16 3.83 -45.63
N ASP A 104 -38.08 3.17 -44.96
CA ASP A 104 -39.17 2.43 -45.62
C ASP A 104 -40.06 3.36 -46.44
N ARG A 105 -40.42 4.56 -45.90
CA ARG A 105 -41.18 5.56 -46.62
C ARG A 105 -40.43 6.08 -47.85
N TYR A 106 -39.16 6.33 -47.71
CA TYR A 106 -38.32 6.79 -48.80
C TYR A 106 -38.28 5.75 -49.93
N LYS A 107 -38.10 4.48 -49.59
CA LYS A 107 -38.09 3.37 -50.53
C LYS A 107 -39.43 3.29 -51.29
N ASP A 108 -40.53 3.34 -50.58
CA ASP A 108 -41.86 3.31 -51.20
C ASP A 108 -42.07 4.53 -52.13
N SER A 109 -41.63 5.71 -51.73
CA SER A 109 -41.71 6.91 -52.57
C SER A 109 -40.90 6.82 -53.83
N VAL A 110 -39.72 6.16 -53.77
CA VAL A 110 -38.89 5.93 -54.95
C VAL A 110 -39.55 4.97 -55.92
N GLU A 111 -40.15 3.92 -55.41
CA GLU A 111 -40.93 2.97 -56.24
C GLU A 111 -42.10 3.65 -56.91
N ASP A 112 -42.88 4.47 -56.18
CA ASP A 112 -43.99 5.22 -56.73
C ASP A 112 -43.55 6.24 -57.81
N TYR A 113 -42.43 6.92 -57.55
CA TYR A 113 -41.86 7.82 -58.53
C TYR A 113 -41.46 7.12 -59.82
N ASP A 114 -40.81 5.99 -59.72
CA ASP A 114 -40.41 5.18 -60.88
C ASP A 114 -41.60 4.70 -61.66
N SER A 115 -42.69 4.28 -61.02
CA SER A 115 -43.95 3.88 -61.65
C SER A 115 -44.58 5.04 -62.40
N MET A 116 -44.63 6.23 -61.76
CA MET A 116 -45.17 7.45 -62.41
C MET A 116 -44.30 7.86 -63.59
N LYS A 117 -43.02 7.72 -63.52
CA LYS A 117 -42.10 8.02 -64.62
C LYS A 117 -42.33 7.12 -65.82
N GLN A 118 -42.57 5.84 -65.57
CA GLN A 118 -42.90 4.87 -66.61
C GLN A 118 -44.20 5.20 -67.29
N ASP A 119 -45.22 5.61 -66.54
CA ASP A 119 -46.51 6.01 -67.05
C ASP A 119 -46.45 7.26 -67.97
N ILE A 120 -45.58 8.19 -67.67
CA ILE A 120 -45.36 9.39 -68.49
C ILE A 120 -44.62 9.06 -69.77
N THR A 121 -43.78 8.08 -69.80
CA THR A 121 -42.95 7.71 -70.95
C THR A 121 -43.67 6.91 -72.01
N VAL A 122 -44.87 6.45 -71.70
CA VAL A 122 -45.73 5.75 -72.65
C VAL A 122 -46.49 6.80 -73.50
#